data_f4e91cb78ae553d1fb64745631c2f843
#
_entry.id   f4e91cb78ae553d1fb64745631c2f843
#
_cell.length_a   1.000
_cell.length_b   1.000
_cell.length_c   1.000
_cell.angle_alpha   90.00
_cell.angle_beta   90.00
_cell.angle_gamma   90.00
#
_symmetry.space_group_name_H-M   'P 1'
#
loop_
_entity.id
_entity.type
_entity.pdbx_description
1 polymer ?
#
loop_
_entity_poly.entity_id
_entity_poly.type
_entity_poly.pdbx_seq_one_letter_code
_entity_poly.pdbx_strand_id
1 'polypeptide(L)'
;MMAAMMTLKTLCQFKYQTLLSQPAQQSAASIVQTRGANVILLASALSALLLSGCQSTTTTDLIGNAPYQTSTRPSDNRNLDQQEIARVRTSLAAQYIRKNELDAAQRQLEKAFAADSRYAPAYDMMGILLQQEGSRLNLAKADQYFKKAIMLDKDFDQAHNNYGVYLSQMKRYKEAAEQFEIAGAALGYEGRIGALENLGRTYLQLNDHPAAAKAFLRALDGNRNSVIAHIELVDLLLEQQRVQQAQRLYDETLLLVQGQSISPRLLLQGIKLAAAQNNIATRQQLAQQLLSAYPLSDEAKQLKIWLNNPEAPWK
;
A
#
# COMPACT_ATOMS: atom_id res chain seq x y z
N MET A 1 21.02 -25.32 20.91
CA MET A 1 20.67 -24.02 20.35
C MET A 1 20.81 -23.91 18.82
N MET A 2 21.51 -24.82 18.12
CA MET A 2 21.63 -24.84 16.64
C MET A 2 20.46 -25.50 15.89
N ALA A 3 19.66 -26.34 16.51
CA ALA A 3 18.55 -27.05 15.86
C ALA A 3 17.29 -26.16 15.60
N ALA A 4 17.08 -25.12 16.42
CA ALA A 4 15.90 -24.25 16.27
C ALA A 4 16.06 -23.18 15.16
N MET A 5 17.27 -22.86 14.74
CA MET A 5 17.53 -21.90 13.66
C MET A 5 17.39 -22.52 12.25
N MET A 6 17.50 -23.84 12.14
CA MET A 6 17.32 -24.53 10.84
C MET A 6 15.85 -24.65 10.42
N THR A 7 14.93 -24.75 11.37
CA THR A 7 13.50 -24.94 11.08
C THR A 7 12.80 -23.69 10.52
N LEU A 8 13.21 -22.50 10.93
CA LEU A 8 12.60 -21.25 10.40
C LEU A 8 13.03 -20.94 8.97
N LYS A 9 14.28 -21.20 8.61
CA LYS A 9 14.78 -21.02 7.23
C LYS A 9 14.11 -22.00 6.26
N THR A 10 13.92 -23.25 6.69
CA THR A 10 13.30 -24.29 5.87
C THR A 10 11.80 -24.06 5.68
N LEU A 11 11.10 -23.59 6.70
CA LEU A 11 9.67 -23.24 6.61
C LEU A 11 9.42 -22.02 5.73
N CYS A 12 10.30 -21.04 5.76
CA CYS A 12 10.17 -19.85 4.91
C CYS A 12 10.46 -20.18 3.43
N GLN A 13 11.43 -21.04 3.15
CA GLN A 13 11.70 -21.52 1.79
C GLN A 13 10.59 -22.45 1.27
N PHE A 14 9.99 -23.26 2.15
CA PHE A 14 8.90 -24.17 1.74
C PHE A 14 7.60 -23.41 1.42
N LYS A 15 7.22 -22.37 2.20
CA LYS A 15 6.08 -21.50 1.89
C LYS A 15 6.30 -20.68 0.61
N TYR A 16 7.53 -20.23 0.39
CA TYR A 16 7.92 -19.53 -0.83
C TYR A 16 7.81 -20.42 -2.07
N GLN A 17 8.16 -21.72 -1.96
CA GLN A 17 8.04 -22.68 -3.06
C GLN A 17 6.59 -23.12 -3.31
N THR A 18 5.75 -23.26 -2.27
CA THR A 18 4.36 -23.72 -2.42
C THR A 18 3.44 -22.64 -3.02
N LEU A 19 3.64 -21.35 -2.69
CA LEU A 19 2.87 -20.25 -3.31
C LEU A 19 3.15 -20.10 -4.82
N LEU A 20 4.34 -20.52 -5.27
CA LEU A 20 4.78 -20.44 -6.66
C LEU A 20 4.70 -21.77 -7.41
N SER A 21 4.26 -22.86 -6.77
CA SER A 21 4.24 -24.22 -7.34
C SER A 21 2.83 -24.81 -7.54
N GLN A 22 1.76 -24.10 -7.22
CA GLN A 22 0.42 -24.61 -7.52
C GLN A 22 0.12 -24.48 -9.03
N PRO A 23 -0.17 -25.60 -9.74
CA PRO A 23 -0.62 -25.54 -11.12
C PRO A 23 -2.03 -24.94 -11.16
N ALA A 24 -2.31 -24.08 -12.13
CA ALA A 24 -3.65 -23.60 -12.42
C ALA A 24 -4.57 -24.81 -12.70
N GLN A 25 -5.50 -25.08 -11.78
CA GLN A 25 -6.59 -26.01 -12.08
C GLN A 25 -7.51 -25.34 -13.10
N GLN A 26 -7.42 -25.81 -14.34
CA GLN A 26 -8.42 -25.56 -15.37
C GLN A 26 -9.73 -26.25 -14.95
N SER A 27 -10.68 -25.50 -14.42
CA SER A 27 -12.06 -25.96 -14.33
C SER A 27 -12.76 -25.66 -15.66
N ALA A 28 -12.85 -26.67 -16.52
CA ALA A 28 -13.75 -26.66 -17.63
C ALA A 28 -15.19 -26.74 -17.10
N ALA A 29 -15.88 -25.61 -17.09
CA ALA A 29 -17.33 -25.60 -16.87
C ALA A 29 -18.03 -25.73 -18.23
N SER A 30 -18.66 -26.88 -18.43
CA SER A 30 -19.53 -27.24 -19.54
C SER A 30 -20.71 -26.28 -19.67
N ILE A 31 -20.87 -25.78 -20.88
CA ILE A 31 -22.05 -25.02 -21.35
C ILE A 31 -23.23 -26.01 -21.44
N VAL A 32 -24.26 -25.77 -20.63
CA VAL A 32 -25.59 -26.33 -20.90
C VAL A 32 -26.51 -25.20 -21.33
N GLN A 33 -26.82 -25.19 -22.63
CA GLN A 33 -27.90 -24.41 -23.21
C GLN A 33 -29.24 -25.03 -22.82
N THR A 34 -30.16 -24.25 -22.23
CA THR A 34 -31.58 -24.54 -22.33
C THR A 34 -32.33 -23.27 -22.77
N ARG A 35 -33.04 -23.47 -23.89
CA ARG A 35 -34.00 -22.56 -24.52
C ARG A 35 -35.33 -22.61 -23.76
N GLY A 36 -36.07 -21.49 -23.84
CA GLY A 36 -37.56 -21.52 -23.83
C GLY A 36 -38.16 -20.58 -22.80
N ALA A 37 -38.63 -19.55 -23.27
CA ALA A 37 -40.00 -19.11 -23.63
C ALA A 37 -40.74 -18.32 -22.51
N ASN A 38 -41.00 -17.07 -22.91
CA ASN A 38 -42.23 -16.25 -22.79
C ASN A 38 -43.20 -16.43 -21.62
N VAL A 39 -43.66 -15.28 -21.05
CA VAL A 39 -45.03 -14.77 -20.95
C VAL A 39 -45.07 -13.68 -19.88
N ILE A 40 -45.20 -12.40 -20.20
CA ILE A 40 -46.32 -11.46 -20.33
C ILE A 40 -47.13 -11.21 -19.05
N LEU A 41 -47.09 -9.93 -18.61
CA LEU A 41 -48.13 -8.97 -18.24
C LEU A 41 -48.74 -8.90 -16.82
N LEU A 42 -48.88 -7.64 -16.45
CA LEU A 42 -49.90 -6.87 -15.71
C LEU A 42 -49.58 -6.59 -14.24
N ALA A 43 -49.29 -5.41 -13.88
CA ALA A 43 -50.05 -4.13 -13.78
C ALA A 43 -50.63 -3.86 -12.39
N SER A 44 -50.39 -2.62 -11.93
CA SER A 44 -51.15 -1.81 -10.97
C SER A 44 -50.88 -2.11 -9.47
N ALA A 45 -50.74 -1.18 -8.58
CA ALA A 45 -51.03 0.23 -8.44
C ALA A 45 -50.46 0.78 -7.12
N LEU A 46 -50.10 2.03 -7.14
CA LEU A 46 -50.11 3.05 -6.07
C LEU A 46 -50.09 2.62 -4.60
N SER A 47 -49.07 3.07 -3.87
CA SER A 47 -49.25 3.83 -2.63
C SER A 47 -47.97 4.61 -2.31
N ALA A 48 -48.05 5.92 -2.38
CA ALA A 48 -47.04 6.87 -1.93
C ALA A 48 -47.02 6.88 -0.40
N LEU A 49 -45.81 6.72 0.18
CA LEU A 49 -45.51 7.23 1.51
C LEU A 49 -44.12 7.82 1.51
N LEU A 50 -44.08 9.11 1.65
CA LEU A 50 -42.93 9.95 1.85
C LEU A 50 -42.27 9.60 3.17
N LEU A 51 -41.06 9.07 3.15
CA LEU A 51 -40.13 9.14 4.25
C LEU A 51 -38.78 9.56 3.67
N SER A 52 -38.49 10.83 3.85
CA SER A 52 -37.20 11.47 3.60
C SER A 52 -36.16 10.86 4.54
N GLY A 53 -35.41 9.89 4.06
CA GLY A 53 -34.19 9.40 4.69
C GLY A 53 -33.00 9.97 3.97
N CYS A 54 -32.21 10.80 4.63
CA CYS A 54 -30.90 11.25 4.14
C CYS A 54 -30.03 10.03 3.89
N GLN A 55 -29.83 9.68 2.61
CA GLN A 55 -28.77 8.76 2.21
C GLN A 55 -27.47 9.55 2.17
N SER A 56 -26.63 9.37 3.18
CA SER A 56 -25.23 9.74 3.11
C SER A 56 -24.52 8.75 2.18
N THR A 57 -24.19 9.22 0.98
CA THR A 57 -23.30 8.52 0.07
C THR A 57 -21.90 8.48 0.68
N THR A 58 -21.47 7.31 1.13
CA THR A 58 -20.09 7.07 1.53
C THR A 58 -19.23 6.96 0.28
N THR A 59 -18.54 8.04 -0.06
CA THR A 59 -17.38 8.00 -0.94
C THR A 59 -16.23 7.36 -0.18
N THR A 60 -15.80 6.20 -0.63
CA THR A 60 -14.60 5.51 -0.12
C THR A 60 -13.36 6.24 -0.62
N ASP A 61 -12.85 7.17 0.18
CA ASP A 61 -11.53 7.76 -0.01
C ASP A 61 -10.45 6.82 0.51
N LEU A 62 -9.47 6.51 -0.34
CA LEU A 62 -8.33 5.61 -0.11
C LEU A 62 -7.27 6.15 0.88
N ILE A 63 -7.67 6.94 1.85
CA ILE A 63 -6.84 7.36 2.99
C ILE A 63 -7.64 7.03 4.24
N GLY A 64 -7.17 6.00 4.99
CA GLY A 64 -7.83 5.38 6.13
C GLY A 64 -8.64 6.30 7.03
N ASN A 65 -9.95 6.31 6.85
CA ASN A 65 -10.92 6.80 7.81
C ASN A 65 -11.64 5.61 8.42
N ALA A 66 -11.01 4.98 9.43
CA ALA A 66 -11.76 4.11 10.31
C ALA A 66 -12.58 4.97 11.29
N PRO A 67 -13.90 4.75 11.44
CA PRO A 67 -14.64 5.37 12.52
C PRO A 67 -14.21 4.73 13.83
N TYR A 68 -13.64 5.52 14.75
CA TYR A 68 -13.31 5.08 16.09
C TYR A 68 -14.59 4.61 16.81
N GLN A 69 -14.67 3.31 17.09
CA GLN A 69 -15.72 2.78 17.95
C GLN A 69 -15.40 3.12 19.42
N THR A 70 -16.17 4.00 19.99
CA THR A 70 -16.09 4.35 21.41
C THR A 70 -16.88 3.36 22.24
N SER A 71 -16.20 2.56 23.08
CA SER A 71 -16.86 1.83 24.17
C SER A 71 -17.21 2.82 25.28
N THR A 72 -18.48 3.08 25.45
CA THR A 72 -19.02 3.96 26.49
C THR A 72 -18.96 3.32 27.87
N ARG A 73 -18.05 3.78 28.73
CA ARG A 73 -18.20 3.72 30.18
C ARG A 73 -18.34 5.14 30.73
N PRO A 74 -19.33 5.44 31.57
CA PRO A 74 -19.47 6.77 32.14
C PRO A 74 -18.47 6.95 33.29
N SER A 75 -17.38 7.62 33.01
CA SER A 75 -16.48 8.12 34.03
C SER A 75 -15.89 9.45 33.58
N ASP A 76 -16.26 10.49 34.32
CA ASP A 76 -15.75 11.85 34.23
C ASP A 76 -15.97 12.56 32.88
N ASN A 77 -17.17 13.07 32.68
CA ASN A 77 -17.63 13.78 31.48
C ASN A 77 -16.69 14.91 30.99
N ARG A 78 -15.84 15.50 31.85
CA ARG A 78 -14.94 16.58 31.45
C ARG A 78 -13.73 16.10 30.69
N ASN A 79 -13.15 14.96 31.05
CA ASN A 79 -11.96 14.41 30.36
C ASN A 79 -12.33 13.80 28.99
N LEU A 80 -13.50 13.17 28.90
CA LEU A 80 -14.01 12.67 27.62
C LEU A 80 -14.31 13.82 26.65
N ASP A 81 -14.80 14.95 27.16
CA ASP A 81 -15.12 16.13 26.36
C ASP A 81 -13.83 16.76 25.76
N GLN A 82 -12.77 16.87 26.57
CA GLN A 82 -11.48 17.43 26.12
C GLN A 82 -10.78 16.51 25.10
N GLN A 83 -10.78 15.20 25.30
CA GLN A 83 -10.23 14.25 24.35
C GLN A 83 -11.01 14.25 23.03
N GLU A 84 -12.34 14.36 23.09
CA GLU A 84 -13.17 14.45 21.88
C GLU A 84 -12.89 15.74 21.11
N ILE A 85 -12.72 16.88 21.81
CA ILE A 85 -12.30 18.14 21.20
C ILE A 85 -10.94 17.94 20.50
N ALA A 86 -9.96 17.33 21.17
CA ALA A 86 -8.64 17.08 20.58
C ALA A 86 -8.76 16.19 19.32
N ARG A 87 -9.58 15.15 19.37
CA ARG A 87 -9.86 14.27 18.24
C ARG A 87 -10.44 15.03 17.05
N VAL A 88 -11.49 15.82 17.26
CA VAL A 88 -12.15 16.60 16.19
C VAL A 88 -11.18 17.63 15.59
N ARG A 89 -10.41 18.33 16.42
CA ARG A 89 -9.42 19.31 15.96
C ARG A 89 -8.31 18.65 15.15
N THR A 90 -7.82 17.49 15.56
CA THR A 90 -6.81 16.72 14.82
C THR A 90 -7.36 16.24 13.47
N SER A 91 -8.59 15.73 13.44
CA SER A 91 -9.26 15.32 12.20
C SER A 91 -9.43 16.49 11.22
N LEU A 92 -9.79 17.68 11.74
CA LEU A 92 -9.89 18.89 10.91
C LEU A 92 -8.52 19.34 10.39
N ALA A 93 -7.47 19.24 11.20
CA ALA A 93 -6.09 19.51 10.77
C ALA A 93 -5.68 18.59 9.62
N ALA A 94 -5.98 17.30 9.70
CA ALA A 94 -5.74 16.35 8.62
C ALA A 94 -6.43 16.75 7.30
N GLN A 95 -7.64 17.31 7.37
CA GLN A 95 -8.34 17.83 6.19
C GLN A 95 -7.63 19.06 5.59
N TYR A 96 -7.16 19.98 6.43
CA TYR A 96 -6.39 21.15 5.98
C TYR A 96 -5.04 20.73 5.35
N ILE A 97 -4.34 19.76 5.95
CA ILE A 97 -3.09 19.23 5.38
C ILE A 97 -3.33 18.66 3.97
N ARG A 98 -4.39 17.88 3.76
CA ARG A 98 -4.75 17.37 2.43
C ARG A 98 -5.03 18.46 1.40
N LYS A 99 -5.56 19.60 1.84
CA LYS A 99 -5.79 20.78 0.99
C LYS A 99 -4.56 21.67 0.84
N ASN A 100 -3.43 21.32 1.46
CA ASN A 100 -2.22 22.12 1.54
C ASN A 100 -2.41 23.49 2.26
N GLU A 101 -3.41 23.55 3.15
CA GLU A 101 -3.70 24.72 3.99
C GLU A 101 -2.96 24.61 5.34
N LEU A 102 -1.62 24.65 5.29
CA LEU A 102 -0.76 24.24 6.42
C LEU A 102 -0.92 25.13 7.65
N ASP A 103 -1.06 26.46 7.47
CA ASP A 103 -1.30 27.39 8.58
C ASP A 103 -2.64 27.11 9.31
N ALA A 104 -3.68 26.74 8.55
CA ALA A 104 -4.97 26.39 9.13
C ALA A 104 -4.86 25.07 9.91
N ALA A 105 -4.13 24.09 9.38
CA ALA A 105 -3.85 22.83 10.05
C ALA A 105 -3.12 23.04 11.37
N GLN A 106 -2.06 23.87 11.37
CA GLN A 106 -1.29 24.19 12.58
C GLN A 106 -2.19 24.77 13.67
N ARG A 107 -3.02 25.76 13.34
CA ARG A 107 -3.96 26.36 14.31
C ARG A 107 -4.96 25.33 14.88
N GLN A 108 -5.36 24.31 14.12
CA GLN A 108 -6.23 23.27 14.65
C GLN A 108 -5.47 22.34 15.60
N LEU A 109 -4.22 21.99 15.28
CA LEU A 109 -3.38 21.17 16.16
C LEU A 109 -3.03 21.86 17.46
N GLU A 110 -2.77 23.17 17.43
CA GLU A 110 -2.58 23.99 18.66
C GLU A 110 -3.83 23.93 19.56
N LYS A 111 -5.04 24.00 18.97
CA LYS A 111 -6.29 23.82 19.71
C LYS A 111 -6.47 22.38 20.22
N ALA A 112 -6.00 21.37 19.47
CA ALA A 112 -6.01 19.98 19.92
C ALA A 112 -5.12 19.81 21.15
N PHE A 113 -3.89 20.35 21.14
CA PHE A 113 -2.98 20.32 22.29
C PHE A 113 -3.49 21.11 23.51
N ALA A 114 -4.21 22.21 23.28
CA ALA A 114 -4.85 22.95 24.37
C ALA A 114 -6.00 22.17 25.03
N ALA A 115 -6.69 21.33 24.26
CA ALA A 115 -7.75 20.48 24.78
C ALA A 115 -7.16 19.26 25.49
N ASP A 116 -6.27 18.52 24.83
CA ASP A 116 -5.56 17.37 25.43
C ASP A 116 -4.09 17.34 24.99
N SER A 117 -3.21 17.76 25.89
CA SER A 117 -1.77 17.79 25.67
C SER A 117 -1.11 16.41 25.59
N ARG A 118 -1.86 15.31 25.80
CA ARG A 118 -1.39 13.94 25.73
C ARG A 118 -2.01 13.15 24.58
N TYR A 119 -2.77 13.80 23.72
CA TYR A 119 -3.44 13.16 22.60
C TYR A 119 -2.42 12.78 21.50
N ALA A 120 -1.96 11.54 21.50
CA ALA A 120 -0.92 11.03 20.59
C ALA A 120 -1.19 11.31 19.10
N PRO A 121 -2.44 11.16 18.57
CA PRO A 121 -2.70 11.46 17.17
C PRO A 121 -2.47 12.92 16.75
N ALA A 122 -2.57 13.89 17.68
CA ALA A 122 -2.25 15.28 17.35
C ALA A 122 -0.74 15.49 17.15
N TYR A 123 0.10 14.78 17.89
CA TYR A 123 1.56 14.79 17.70
C TYR A 123 1.96 14.14 16.38
N ASP A 124 1.37 12.99 16.04
CA ASP A 124 1.58 12.35 14.74
C ASP A 124 1.21 13.29 13.58
N MET A 125 0.04 13.93 13.66
CA MET A 125 -0.44 14.85 12.64
C MET A 125 0.43 16.12 12.53
N MET A 126 0.99 16.62 13.65
CA MET A 126 1.96 17.73 13.63
C MET A 126 3.25 17.29 12.95
N GLY A 127 3.70 16.06 13.18
CA GLY A 127 4.84 15.47 12.46
C GLY A 127 4.63 15.49 10.94
N ILE A 128 3.46 15.04 10.47
CA ILE A 128 3.07 15.06 9.06
C ILE A 128 3.04 16.47 8.49
N LEU A 129 2.44 17.41 9.21
CA LEU A 129 2.39 18.82 8.80
C LEU A 129 3.78 19.39 8.56
N LEU A 130 4.66 19.25 9.55
CA LEU A 130 6.03 19.76 9.48
C LEU A 130 6.89 19.06 8.41
N GLN A 131 6.63 17.77 8.17
CA GLN A 131 7.22 17.01 7.07
C GLN A 131 6.80 17.58 5.71
N GLN A 132 5.53 17.95 5.55
CA GLN A 132 5.01 18.52 4.31
C GLN A 132 5.54 19.94 4.06
N GLU A 133 5.72 20.76 5.09
CA GLU A 133 6.38 22.06 4.97
C GLU A 133 7.84 21.95 4.52
N GLY A 134 8.53 20.89 4.92
CA GLY A 134 9.77 20.42 4.33
C GLY A 134 11.02 21.23 4.59
N SER A 135 10.97 22.33 5.35
CA SER A 135 12.19 23.06 5.72
C SER A 135 13.09 22.21 6.62
N ARG A 136 14.41 22.41 6.56
CA ARG A 136 15.36 21.64 7.38
C ARG A 136 15.03 21.70 8.87
N LEU A 137 14.58 22.86 9.36
CA LEU A 137 14.18 23.05 10.75
C LEU A 137 12.91 22.26 11.05
N ASN A 138 11.92 22.31 10.17
CA ASN A 138 10.64 21.63 10.36
C ASN A 138 10.79 20.12 10.26
N LEU A 139 11.65 19.61 9.39
CA LEU A 139 11.99 18.20 9.34
C LEU A 139 12.61 17.72 10.66
N ALA A 140 13.53 18.50 11.26
CA ALA A 140 14.10 18.13 12.56
C ALA A 140 13.05 18.16 13.69
N LYS A 141 12.09 19.10 13.65
CA LYS A 141 10.94 19.10 14.57
C LYS A 141 9.99 17.94 14.33
N ALA A 142 9.73 17.58 13.07
CA ALA A 142 8.87 16.43 12.71
C ALA A 142 9.35 15.15 13.38
N ASP A 143 10.67 14.89 13.38
CA ASP A 143 11.26 13.73 14.08
C ASP A 143 10.86 13.68 15.56
N GLN A 144 10.91 14.84 16.23
CA GLN A 144 10.54 14.93 17.64
C GLN A 144 9.05 14.69 17.88
N TYR A 145 8.19 15.19 16.97
CA TYR A 145 6.74 15.02 17.08
C TYR A 145 6.32 13.57 16.85
N PHE A 146 6.87 12.88 15.86
CA PHE A 146 6.62 11.45 15.65
C PHE A 146 7.08 10.62 16.86
N LYS A 147 8.27 10.85 17.36
CA LYS A 147 8.78 10.19 18.60
C LYS A 147 7.86 10.45 19.79
N LYS A 148 7.34 11.66 19.93
CA LYS A 148 6.43 12.01 21.01
C LYS A 148 5.09 11.30 20.88
N ALA A 149 4.54 11.15 19.66
CA ALA A 149 3.33 10.37 19.42
C ALA A 149 3.49 8.93 19.90
N ILE A 150 4.55 8.26 19.46
CA ILE A 150 4.87 6.88 19.85
C ILE A 150 5.15 6.75 21.35
N MET A 151 5.80 7.74 21.97
CA MET A 151 6.04 7.75 23.41
C MET A 151 4.75 7.82 24.22
N LEU A 152 3.76 8.57 23.72
CA LEU A 152 2.45 8.73 24.37
C LEU A 152 1.55 7.51 24.20
N ASP A 153 1.63 6.86 23.05
CA ASP A 153 0.91 5.65 22.73
C ASP A 153 1.82 4.72 21.89
N LYS A 154 2.34 3.67 22.53
CA LYS A 154 3.27 2.72 21.91
C LYS A 154 2.57 1.75 20.95
N ASP A 155 1.26 1.61 21.07
CA ASP A 155 0.45 0.72 20.25
C ASP A 155 -0.25 1.49 19.11
N PHE A 156 0.15 2.76 18.90
CA PHE A 156 -0.38 3.58 17.82
C PHE A 156 0.30 3.24 16.49
N ASP A 157 -0.13 2.14 15.86
CA ASP A 157 0.43 1.58 14.64
C ASP A 157 0.53 2.59 13.48
N GLN A 158 -0.47 3.49 13.38
CA GLN A 158 -0.45 4.56 12.37
C GLN A 158 0.75 5.50 12.56
N ALA A 159 1.10 5.85 13.80
CA ALA A 159 2.27 6.70 14.07
C ALA A 159 3.57 5.99 13.72
N HIS A 160 3.68 4.69 13.99
CA HIS A 160 4.81 3.89 13.55
C HIS A 160 4.94 3.90 12.02
N ASN A 161 3.85 3.69 11.29
CA ASN A 161 3.88 3.75 9.82
C ASN A 161 4.28 5.15 9.32
N ASN A 162 3.69 6.21 9.86
CA ASN A 162 3.97 7.58 9.43
C ASN A 162 5.42 7.98 9.75
N TYR A 163 5.92 7.60 10.92
CA TYR A 163 7.32 7.81 11.28
C TYR A 163 8.27 7.03 10.37
N GLY A 164 7.92 5.79 10.01
CA GLY A 164 8.67 5.00 9.03
C GLY A 164 8.76 5.70 7.66
N VAL A 165 7.65 6.29 7.19
CA VAL A 165 7.64 7.08 5.94
C VAL A 165 8.56 8.29 6.04
N TYR A 166 8.47 9.04 7.13
CA TYR A 166 9.38 10.17 7.38
C TYR A 166 10.85 9.74 7.41
N LEU A 167 11.18 8.66 8.14
CA LEU A 167 12.55 8.13 8.23
C LEU A 167 13.09 7.68 6.87
N SER A 168 12.26 7.05 6.04
CA SER A 168 12.60 6.65 4.66
C SER A 168 12.92 7.89 3.80
N GLN A 169 12.14 8.96 3.92
CA GLN A 169 12.41 10.21 3.22
C GLN A 169 13.74 10.83 3.68
N MET A 170 14.08 10.69 4.95
CA MET A 170 15.37 11.11 5.51
C MET A 170 16.51 10.13 5.21
N LYS A 171 16.27 9.06 4.42
CA LYS A 171 17.20 7.98 4.09
C LYS A 171 17.73 7.22 5.33
N ARG A 172 17.01 7.29 6.44
CA ARG A 172 17.26 6.53 7.68
C ARG A 172 16.61 5.15 7.58
N TYR A 173 16.98 4.38 6.56
CA TYR A 173 16.27 3.17 6.14
C TYR A 173 16.22 2.08 7.21
N LYS A 174 17.28 1.91 8.03
CA LYS A 174 17.27 0.92 9.12
C LYS A 174 16.21 1.22 10.16
N GLU A 175 16.15 2.48 10.60
CA GLU A 175 15.14 2.92 11.55
C GLU A 175 13.74 2.89 10.95
N ALA A 176 13.60 3.23 9.66
CA ALA A 176 12.33 3.11 8.95
C ALA A 176 11.82 1.66 8.92
N ALA A 177 12.70 0.69 8.66
CA ALA A 177 12.34 -0.73 8.64
C ALA A 177 11.84 -1.21 10.02
N GLU A 178 12.45 -0.75 11.11
CA GLU A 178 11.99 -1.05 12.47
C GLU A 178 10.57 -0.55 12.72
N GLN A 179 10.27 0.69 12.30
CA GLN A 179 8.94 1.27 12.47
C GLN A 179 7.89 0.58 11.60
N PHE A 180 8.20 0.31 10.34
CA PHE A 180 7.31 -0.43 9.45
C PHE A 180 7.09 -1.87 9.89
N GLU A 181 8.08 -2.54 10.50
CA GLU A 181 7.92 -3.90 11.04
C GLU A 181 6.87 -3.92 12.16
N ILE A 182 6.89 -2.91 13.07
CA ILE A 182 5.89 -2.79 14.14
C ILE A 182 4.49 -2.63 13.52
N ALA A 183 4.29 -1.63 12.65
CA ALA A 183 3.01 -1.39 12.00
C ALA A 183 2.56 -2.58 11.14
N GLY A 184 3.50 -3.25 10.44
CA GLY A 184 3.24 -4.41 9.61
C GLY A 184 2.94 -5.70 10.40
N ALA A 185 3.29 -5.77 11.68
CA ALA A 185 2.96 -6.87 12.57
C ALA A 185 1.55 -6.74 13.18
N ALA A 186 1.01 -5.54 13.27
CA ALA A 186 -0.26 -5.23 13.91
C ALA A 186 -1.46 -5.72 13.07
N LEU A 187 -2.07 -6.84 13.46
CA LEU A 187 -3.13 -7.49 12.69
C LEU A 187 -4.43 -6.65 12.60
N GLY A 188 -4.70 -5.81 13.60
CA GLY A 188 -5.88 -4.93 13.65
C GLY A 188 -5.67 -3.58 12.94
N TYR A 189 -4.48 -3.29 12.45
CA TYR A 189 -4.19 -2.04 11.78
C TYR A 189 -4.63 -2.07 10.31
N GLU A 190 -5.54 -1.19 9.91
CA GLU A 190 -6.05 -1.12 8.54
C GLU A 190 -4.94 -0.82 7.51
N GLY A 191 -3.97 0.02 7.86
CA GLY A 191 -2.82 0.36 7.03
C GLY A 191 -1.70 -0.69 7.00
N ARG A 192 -1.91 -1.86 7.64
CA ARG A 192 -0.93 -2.93 7.77
C ARG A 192 -0.29 -3.34 6.45
N ILE A 193 -1.09 -3.49 5.40
CA ILE A 193 -0.59 -3.91 4.08
C ILE A 193 0.34 -2.85 3.51
N GLY A 194 -0.05 -1.58 3.55
CA GLY A 194 0.81 -0.47 3.13
C GLY A 194 2.11 -0.38 3.94
N ALA A 195 2.07 -0.65 5.24
CA ALA A 195 3.27 -0.72 6.08
C ALA A 195 4.22 -1.86 5.65
N LEU A 196 3.67 -3.04 5.31
CA LEU A 196 4.45 -4.16 4.78
C LEU A 196 5.05 -3.89 3.39
N GLU A 197 4.31 -3.19 2.53
CA GLU A 197 4.82 -2.73 1.23
C GLU A 197 5.95 -1.72 1.40
N ASN A 198 5.79 -0.75 2.30
CA ASN A 198 6.83 0.22 2.65
C ASN A 198 8.06 -0.46 3.26
N LEU A 199 7.85 -1.46 4.12
CA LEU A 199 8.92 -2.30 4.68
C LEU A 199 9.72 -3.00 3.57
N GLY A 200 9.02 -3.62 2.62
CA GLY A 200 9.65 -4.28 1.48
C GLY A 200 10.51 -3.31 0.66
N ARG A 201 9.95 -2.15 0.30
CA ARG A 201 10.68 -1.10 -0.42
C ARG A 201 11.87 -0.55 0.38
N THR A 202 11.72 -0.45 1.70
CA THR A 202 12.83 -0.02 2.58
C THR A 202 13.96 -1.04 2.58
N TYR A 203 13.67 -2.35 2.58
CA TYR A 203 14.68 -3.37 2.44
C TYR A 203 15.35 -3.37 1.06
N LEU A 204 14.64 -3.03 -0.03
CA LEU A 204 15.26 -2.80 -1.34
C LEU A 204 16.28 -1.65 -1.29
N GLN A 205 15.98 -0.55 -0.58
CA GLN A 205 16.94 0.55 -0.37
C GLN A 205 18.16 0.14 0.46
N LEU A 206 18.03 -0.89 1.29
CA LEU A 206 19.11 -1.49 2.06
C LEU A 206 19.85 -2.61 1.29
N ASN A 207 19.46 -2.88 0.05
CA ASN A 207 19.92 -4.01 -0.78
C ASN A 207 19.70 -5.40 -0.10
N ASP A 208 18.71 -5.49 0.81
CA ASP A 208 18.32 -6.75 1.45
C ASP A 208 17.13 -7.37 0.69
N HIS A 209 17.42 -7.94 -0.49
CA HIS A 209 16.41 -8.55 -1.37
C HIS A 209 15.65 -9.72 -0.69
N PRO A 210 16.27 -10.57 0.12
CA PRO A 210 15.54 -11.61 0.87
C PRO A 210 14.53 -11.05 1.87
N ALA A 211 14.91 -10.02 2.64
CA ALA A 211 13.99 -9.37 3.58
C ALA A 211 12.87 -8.61 2.84
N ALA A 212 13.18 -7.95 1.72
CA ALA A 212 12.20 -7.29 0.87
C ALA A 212 11.16 -8.30 0.35
N ALA A 213 11.60 -9.41 -0.23
CA ALA A 213 10.70 -10.46 -0.72
C ALA A 213 9.79 -11.00 0.41
N LYS A 214 10.34 -11.21 1.61
CA LYS A 214 9.56 -11.65 2.78
C LYS A 214 8.47 -10.63 3.15
N ALA A 215 8.79 -9.34 3.15
CA ALA A 215 7.84 -8.29 3.47
C ALA A 215 6.69 -8.22 2.44
N PHE A 216 7.01 -8.27 1.14
CA PHE A 216 6.00 -8.29 0.08
C PHE A 216 5.13 -9.55 0.11
N LEU A 217 5.69 -10.72 0.43
CA LEU A 217 4.89 -11.95 0.60
C LEU A 217 3.94 -11.83 1.80
N ARG A 218 4.36 -11.24 2.90
CA ARG A 218 3.45 -10.94 4.04
C ARG A 218 2.34 -9.96 3.63
N ALA A 219 2.64 -9.00 2.76
CA ALA A 219 1.61 -8.11 2.21
C ALA A 219 0.59 -8.89 1.38
N LEU A 220 1.03 -9.84 0.53
CA LEU A 220 0.14 -10.72 -0.25
C LEU A 220 -0.65 -11.70 0.63
N ASP A 221 -0.08 -12.19 1.72
CA ASP A 221 -0.81 -13.00 2.71
C ASP A 221 -2.02 -12.24 3.31
N GLY A 222 -1.88 -10.92 3.49
CA GLY A 222 -2.94 -10.04 4.00
C GLY A 222 -3.87 -9.50 2.91
N ASN A 223 -3.35 -9.22 1.73
CA ASN A 223 -4.11 -8.77 0.56
C ASN A 223 -3.51 -9.37 -0.72
N ARG A 224 -4.12 -10.45 -1.20
CA ARG A 224 -3.70 -11.14 -2.43
C ARG A 224 -3.74 -10.26 -3.68
N ASN A 225 -4.50 -9.16 -3.65
CA ASN A 225 -4.66 -8.26 -4.78
C ASN A 225 -3.72 -7.03 -4.70
N SER A 226 -2.72 -7.04 -3.83
CA SER A 226 -1.73 -5.97 -3.77
C SER A 226 -0.90 -5.91 -5.06
N VAL A 227 -1.25 -5.00 -5.95
CA VAL A 227 -0.52 -4.76 -7.21
C VAL A 227 0.92 -4.33 -6.93
N ILE A 228 1.15 -3.57 -5.86
CA ILE A 228 2.49 -3.13 -5.45
C ILE A 228 3.37 -4.34 -5.12
N ALA A 229 2.90 -5.23 -4.24
CA ALA A 229 3.69 -6.39 -3.84
C ALA A 229 3.95 -7.34 -5.02
N HIS A 230 2.99 -7.50 -5.94
CA HIS A 230 3.19 -8.27 -7.17
C HIS A 230 4.31 -7.69 -8.04
N ILE A 231 4.25 -6.39 -8.35
CA ILE A 231 5.23 -5.71 -9.19
C ILE A 231 6.65 -5.83 -8.59
N GLU A 232 6.79 -5.57 -7.29
CA GLU A 232 8.10 -5.64 -6.62
C GLU A 232 8.65 -7.09 -6.61
N LEU A 233 7.80 -8.08 -6.39
CA LEU A 233 8.21 -9.49 -6.43
C LEU A 233 8.56 -9.96 -7.84
N VAL A 234 7.89 -9.47 -8.90
CA VAL A 234 8.26 -9.78 -10.30
C VAL A 234 9.67 -9.30 -10.59
N ASP A 235 10.02 -8.06 -10.19
CA ASP A 235 11.37 -7.54 -10.39
C ASP A 235 12.42 -8.36 -9.62
N LEU A 236 12.16 -8.71 -8.35
CA LEU A 236 13.05 -9.56 -7.56
C LEU A 236 13.25 -10.96 -8.16
N LEU A 237 12.20 -11.55 -8.75
CA LEU A 237 12.28 -12.84 -9.43
C LEU A 237 13.07 -12.75 -10.74
N LEU A 238 12.92 -11.65 -11.49
CA LEU A 238 13.70 -11.38 -12.70
C LEU A 238 15.19 -11.21 -12.40
N GLU A 239 15.53 -10.48 -11.34
CA GLU A 239 16.92 -10.33 -10.89
C GLU A 239 17.54 -11.68 -10.48
N GLN A 240 16.75 -12.58 -9.91
CA GLN A 240 17.17 -13.94 -9.57
C GLN A 240 17.16 -14.90 -10.77
N GLN A 241 16.86 -14.43 -11.98
CA GLN A 241 16.69 -15.24 -13.20
C GLN A 241 15.61 -16.34 -13.08
N ARG A 242 14.65 -16.17 -12.17
CA ARG A 242 13.52 -17.10 -11.96
C ARG A 242 12.37 -16.78 -12.93
N VAL A 243 12.68 -16.79 -14.23
CA VAL A 243 11.81 -16.27 -15.30
C VAL A 243 10.41 -16.88 -15.30
N GLN A 244 10.28 -18.19 -15.09
CA GLN A 244 8.98 -18.85 -15.12
C GLN A 244 8.07 -18.45 -13.94
N GLN A 245 8.67 -18.17 -12.79
CA GLN A 245 7.93 -17.70 -11.62
C GLN A 245 7.56 -16.22 -11.75
N ALA A 246 8.48 -15.42 -12.28
CA ALA A 246 8.22 -14.02 -12.62
C ALA A 246 7.08 -13.92 -13.65
N GLN A 247 7.05 -14.80 -14.67
CA GLN A 247 5.99 -14.82 -15.67
C GLN A 247 4.62 -15.08 -15.05
N ARG A 248 4.49 -16.12 -14.21
CA ARG A 248 3.20 -16.42 -13.55
C ARG A 248 2.69 -15.25 -12.73
N LEU A 249 3.56 -14.65 -11.90
CA LEU A 249 3.18 -13.52 -11.06
C LEU A 249 2.86 -12.27 -11.89
N TYR A 250 3.55 -12.07 -13.00
CA TYR A 250 3.28 -11.00 -13.96
C TYR A 250 1.89 -11.19 -14.62
N ASP A 251 1.55 -12.42 -15.04
CA ASP A 251 0.24 -12.71 -15.63
C ASP A 251 -0.89 -12.47 -14.62
N GLU A 252 -0.70 -12.87 -13.35
CA GLU A 252 -1.63 -12.57 -12.26
C GLU A 252 -1.77 -11.04 -12.08
N THR A 253 -0.66 -10.29 -12.15
CA THR A 253 -0.69 -8.83 -12.04
C THR A 253 -1.48 -8.18 -13.18
N LEU A 254 -1.32 -8.68 -14.41
CA LEU A 254 -2.09 -8.19 -15.57
C LEU A 254 -3.61 -8.41 -15.39
N LEU A 255 -4.01 -9.52 -14.78
CA LEU A 255 -5.43 -9.77 -14.46
C LEU A 255 -5.95 -8.76 -13.43
N LEU A 256 -5.15 -8.42 -12.41
CA LEU A 256 -5.54 -7.44 -11.38
C LEU A 256 -5.73 -6.02 -11.95
N VAL A 257 -4.97 -5.65 -12.98
CA VAL A 257 -5.06 -4.33 -13.62
C VAL A 257 -5.90 -4.33 -14.90
N GLN A 258 -6.63 -5.41 -15.16
CA GLN A 258 -7.46 -5.53 -16.37
C GLN A 258 -8.46 -4.37 -16.47
N GLY A 259 -8.55 -3.74 -17.64
CA GLY A 259 -9.40 -2.57 -17.88
C GLY A 259 -8.77 -1.23 -17.49
N GLN A 260 -7.55 -1.25 -16.94
CA GLN A 260 -6.77 -0.04 -16.66
C GLN A 260 -5.64 0.11 -17.70
N SER A 261 -5.06 1.32 -17.79
CA SER A 261 -3.84 1.51 -18.56
C SER A 261 -2.66 0.80 -17.89
N ILE A 262 -1.93 -0.01 -18.67
CA ILE A 262 -0.75 -0.72 -18.18
C ILE A 262 0.35 0.29 -17.85
N SER A 263 0.88 0.26 -16.64
CA SER A 263 1.92 1.18 -16.19
C SER A 263 3.24 0.97 -16.95
N PRO A 264 4.11 2.01 -17.08
CA PRO A 264 5.41 1.87 -17.71
C PRO A 264 6.24 0.75 -17.11
N ARG A 265 6.20 0.56 -15.79
CA ARG A 265 6.93 -0.49 -15.07
C ARG A 265 6.46 -1.89 -15.46
N LEU A 266 5.14 -2.12 -15.54
CA LEU A 266 4.61 -3.39 -16.02
C LEU A 266 4.97 -3.67 -17.47
N LEU A 267 4.94 -2.67 -18.35
CA LEU A 267 5.41 -2.82 -19.74
C LEU A 267 6.89 -3.23 -19.78
N LEU A 268 7.74 -2.59 -18.97
CA LEU A 268 9.16 -2.93 -18.92
C LEU A 268 9.39 -4.34 -18.37
N GLN A 269 8.64 -4.78 -17.35
CA GLN A 269 8.69 -6.15 -16.83
C GLN A 269 8.31 -7.17 -17.91
N GLY A 270 7.24 -6.92 -18.68
CA GLY A 270 6.86 -7.75 -19.81
C GLY A 270 7.94 -7.81 -20.89
N ILE A 271 8.63 -6.70 -21.17
CA ILE A 271 9.76 -6.64 -22.12
C ILE A 271 10.92 -7.49 -21.60
N LYS A 272 11.29 -7.38 -20.32
CA LYS A 272 12.35 -8.18 -19.69
C LYS A 272 12.03 -9.67 -19.74
N LEU A 273 10.77 -10.06 -19.44
CA LEU A 273 10.28 -11.44 -19.54
C LEU A 273 10.35 -11.96 -20.97
N ALA A 274 9.86 -11.20 -21.94
CA ALA A 274 9.93 -11.57 -23.36
C ALA A 274 11.38 -11.70 -23.87
N ALA A 275 12.27 -10.84 -23.40
CA ALA A 275 13.70 -10.93 -23.70
C ALA A 275 14.32 -12.21 -23.13
N ALA A 276 14.06 -12.53 -21.86
CA ALA A 276 14.55 -13.73 -21.19
C ALA A 276 14.02 -15.04 -21.82
N GLN A 277 12.86 -14.98 -22.48
CA GLN A 277 12.23 -16.11 -23.19
C GLN A 277 12.54 -16.15 -24.69
N ASN A 278 13.36 -15.23 -25.21
CA ASN A 278 13.63 -15.04 -26.64
C ASN A 278 12.36 -14.79 -27.49
N ASN A 279 11.30 -14.25 -26.89
CA ASN A 279 10.07 -13.90 -27.60
C ASN A 279 10.19 -12.50 -28.23
N ILE A 280 10.74 -12.47 -29.46
CA ILE A 280 11.03 -11.23 -30.19
C ILE A 280 9.74 -10.45 -30.48
N ALA A 281 8.66 -11.12 -30.90
CA ALA A 281 7.41 -10.48 -31.28
C ALA A 281 6.77 -9.72 -30.10
N THR A 282 6.58 -10.39 -28.95
CA THR A 282 6.03 -9.77 -27.74
C THR A 282 6.94 -8.65 -27.25
N ARG A 283 8.25 -8.85 -27.27
CA ARG A 283 9.21 -7.81 -26.87
C ARG A 283 9.08 -6.55 -27.71
N GLN A 284 9.00 -6.67 -29.03
CA GLN A 284 8.86 -5.54 -29.95
C GLN A 284 7.52 -4.81 -29.73
N GLN A 285 6.42 -5.55 -29.58
CA GLN A 285 5.10 -4.99 -29.34
C GLN A 285 5.07 -4.16 -28.05
N LEU A 286 5.54 -4.74 -26.93
CA LEU A 286 5.55 -4.03 -25.64
C LEU A 286 6.53 -2.85 -25.63
N ALA A 287 7.68 -2.97 -26.32
CA ALA A 287 8.64 -1.88 -26.47
C ALA A 287 8.03 -0.70 -27.25
N GLN A 288 7.33 -0.97 -28.34
CA GLN A 288 6.61 0.06 -29.09
C GLN A 288 5.53 0.71 -28.23
N GLN A 289 4.77 -0.05 -27.45
CA GLN A 289 3.75 0.47 -26.55
C GLN A 289 4.36 1.37 -25.47
N LEU A 290 5.46 0.96 -24.82
CA LEU A 290 6.15 1.74 -23.80
C LEU A 290 6.68 3.06 -24.38
N LEU A 291 7.36 3.01 -25.54
CA LEU A 291 7.95 4.19 -26.15
C LEU A 291 6.92 5.17 -26.73
N SER A 292 5.75 4.69 -27.17
CA SER A 292 4.69 5.55 -27.69
C SER A 292 3.82 6.16 -26.60
N ALA A 293 3.44 5.36 -25.59
CA ALA A 293 2.54 5.81 -24.52
C ALA A 293 3.28 6.60 -23.42
N TYR A 294 4.55 6.25 -23.14
CA TYR A 294 5.32 6.81 -22.03
C TYR A 294 6.76 7.20 -22.41
N PRO A 295 6.97 8.03 -23.45
CA PRO A 295 8.29 8.29 -24.04
C PRO A 295 9.30 8.94 -23.11
N LEU A 296 8.83 9.62 -22.04
CA LEU A 296 9.65 10.35 -21.07
C LEU A 296 9.82 9.60 -19.74
N SER A 297 9.18 8.44 -19.57
CA SER A 297 9.33 7.65 -18.34
C SER A 297 10.76 7.12 -18.18
N ASP A 298 11.12 6.81 -16.94
CA ASP A 298 12.44 6.24 -16.65
C ASP A 298 12.58 4.83 -17.24
N GLU A 299 11.47 4.08 -17.31
CA GLU A 299 11.43 2.77 -17.96
C GLU A 299 11.68 2.87 -19.48
N ALA A 300 11.15 3.89 -20.14
CA ALA A 300 11.44 4.13 -21.56
C ALA A 300 12.91 4.54 -21.78
N LYS A 301 13.51 5.30 -20.87
CA LYS A 301 14.95 5.61 -20.91
C LYS A 301 15.78 4.34 -20.70
N GLN A 302 15.42 3.52 -19.71
CA GLN A 302 16.08 2.25 -19.43
C GLN A 302 16.00 1.30 -20.63
N LEU A 303 14.82 1.19 -21.26
CA LEU A 303 14.65 0.42 -22.48
C LEU A 303 15.56 0.91 -23.62
N LYS A 304 15.63 2.22 -23.88
CA LYS A 304 16.48 2.80 -24.93
C LYS A 304 17.98 2.48 -24.69
N ILE A 305 18.42 2.53 -23.43
CA ILE A 305 19.81 2.15 -23.06
C ILE A 305 20.05 0.68 -23.39
N TRP A 306 19.13 -0.20 -23.00
CA TRP A 306 19.25 -1.64 -23.24
C TRP A 306 19.21 -1.97 -24.74
N LEU A 307 18.35 -1.31 -25.53
CA LEU A 307 18.28 -1.55 -26.99
C LEU A 307 19.59 -1.22 -27.72
N ASN A 308 20.40 -0.32 -27.18
CA ASN A 308 21.74 0.00 -27.74
C ASN A 308 22.79 -1.07 -27.38
N ASN A 309 22.57 -1.89 -26.36
CA ASN A 309 23.45 -3.00 -25.97
C ASN A 309 22.62 -4.13 -25.33
N PRO A 310 21.93 -4.95 -26.17
CA PRO A 310 21.03 -6.00 -25.68
C PRO A 310 21.72 -7.15 -24.92
N GLU A 311 23.02 -7.30 -25.04
CA GLU A 311 23.81 -8.29 -24.31
C GLU A 311 24.12 -7.84 -22.86
N ALA A 312 23.97 -6.55 -22.56
CA ALA A 312 24.23 -6.03 -21.24
C ALA A 312 23.05 -6.39 -20.28
N PRO A 313 23.34 -6.67 -18.99
CA PRO A 313 22.29 -6.85 -18.01
C PRO A 313 21.46 -5.56 -17.86
N TRP A 314 20.19 -5.71 -17.59
CA TRP A 314 19.30 -4.59 -17.28
C TRP A 314 19.81 -3.83 -16.04
N LYS A 315 20.07 -2.53 -16.18
CA LYS A 315 20.54 -1.64 -15.10
C LYS A 315 19.41 -0.72 -14.62
#